data_af2b20b3b780e6f2e69746886dac3b6c
#
_entry.id   af2b20b3b780e6f2e69746886dac3b6c
#
_cell.length_a   1.000
_cell.length_b   1.000
_cell.length_c   1.000
_cell.angle_alpha   90.00
_cell.angle_beta   90.00
_cell.angle_gamma   90.00
#
_symmetry.space_group_name_H-M   'P 1'
#
loop_
_entity.id
_entity.type
_entity.pdbx_description
1 polymer ?
#
loop_
_entity_poly.entity_id
_entity_poly.type
_entity_poly.pdbx_seq_one_letter_code
_entity_poly.pdbx_strand_id
1 'polypeptide(L)'
;MKNILPILFISLLVSCGSQVSDLELRVAKLETEIASMRKGGVSSIVPAGAFPKFTFNEEEHNFGDIRDGDIVSHVFRFTNTGDAPLIISKATAACGCTVPQWPRQPIPVGGSGEIKVQFDSSNKPGMQNKVVTITANTESKVKKLLIRAQVNPRS
;
A
#
# COMPACT_ATOMS: atom_id res chain seq x y z
N MET A 1 -1.05 -84.87 -24.00
CA MET A 1 -0.97 -85.08 -22.60
C MET A 1 -0.51 -83.80 -21.94
N LYS A 2 -1.40 -83.18 -21.20
CA LYS A 2 -1.30 -82.30 -20.06
C LYS A 2 -0.37 -81.08 -20.15
N ASN A 3 -0.97 -79.94 -20.48
CA ASN A 3 -1.04 -78.68 -19.72
C ASN A 3 0.26 -78.16 -19.11
N ILE A 4 1.00 -77.34 -19.89
CA ILE A 4 1.91 -76.35 -19.38
C ILE A 4 1.71 -75.07 -20.18
N LEU A 5 0.64 -74.34 -19.86
CA LEU A 5 0.50 -72.96 -20.27
C LEU A 5 -0.63 -72.37 -19.41
N PRO A 6 -0.35 -71.83 -18.25
CA PRO A 6 -0.55 -70.42 -18.05
C PRO A 6 0.27 -69.83 -16.84
N ILE A 7 1.52 -69.58 -17.00
CA ILE A 7 2.28 -68.84 -15.95
C ILE A 7 2.99 -67.62 -16.51
N LEU A 8 2.81 -67.28 -17.78
CA LEU A 8 3.57 -66.17 -18.38
C LEU A 8 2.74 -64.87 -18.60
N PHE A 9 1.59 -64.75 -17.94
CA PHE A 9 0.73 -63.57 -18.13
C PHE A 9 0.48 -62.71 -16.87
N ILE A 10 1.14 -63.03 -15.71
CA ILE A 10 0.94 -62.31 -14.45
C ILE A 10 2.08 -61.30 -14.13
N SER A 11 3.17 -61.31 -14.89
CA SER A 11 4.31 -60.47 -14.55
C SER A 11 4.37 -59.11 -15.24
N LEU A 12 3.34 -58.70 -15.98
CA LEU A 12 3.33 -57.42 -16.72
C LEU A 12 2.42 -56.35 -16.13
N LEU A 13 1.76 -56.59 -15.00
CA LEU A 13 0.85 -55.61 -14.39
C LEU A 13 1.39 -54.98 -13.10
N VAL A 14 2.62 -55.29 -12.66
CA VAL A 14 3.18 -54.72 -11.42
C VAL A 14 4.05 -53.49 -11.68
N SER A 15 4.37 -53.14 -12.93
CA SER A 15 5.29 -52.04 -13.23
C SER A 15 4.62 -50.65 -13.37
N CYS A 16 3.29 -50.55 -13.24
CA CYS A 16 2.60 -49.26 -13.38
C CYS A 16 2.17 -48.63 -12.02
N GLY A 17 2.37 -49.34 -10.92
CA GLY A 17 1.95 -48.87 -9.58
C GLY A 17 2.95 -47.98 -8.85
N SER A 18 4.22 -47.99 -9.23
CA SER A 18 5.28 -47.30 -8.48
C SER A 18 5.47 -45.84 -8.87
N GLN A 19 4.95 -45.40 -10.00
CA GLN A 19 5.09 -43.99 -10.44
C GLN A 19 3.96 -43.11 -9.90
N VAL A 20 2.80 -43.67 -9.61
CA VAL A 20 1.64 -42.91 -9.08
C VAL A 20 1.85 -42.59 -7.61
N SER A 21 2.46 -43.50 -6.82
CA SER A 21 2.74 -43.28 -5.42
C SER A 21 3.82 -42.21 -5.15
N ASP A 22 4.78 -42.03 -6.06
CA ASP A 22 5.80 -40.99 -5.95
C ASP A 22 5.22 -39.59 -6.25
N LEU A 23 4.27 -39.52 -7.21
CA LEU A 23 3.57 -38.27 -7.52
C LEU A 23 2.65 -37.82 -6.37
N GLU A 24 1.93 -38.75 -5.77
CA GLU A 24 1.06 -38.46 -4.62
C GLU A 24 1.86 -38.00 -3.39
N LEU A 25 3.02 -38.59 -3.14
CA LEU A 25 3.92 -38.17 -2.07
C LEU A 25 4.50 -36.77 -2.31
N ARG A 26 4.77 -36.42 -3.55
CA ARG A 26 5.25 -35.09 -3.94
C ARG A 26 4.17 -34.03 -3.84
N VAL A 27 2.94 -34.36 -4.20
CA VAL A 27 1.77 -33.46 -4.05
C VAL A 27 1.49 -33.20 -2.58
N ALA A 28 1.47 -34.25 -1.74
CA ALA A 28 1.27 -34.11 -0.30
C ALA A 28 2.39 -33.28 0.38
N LYS A 29 3.63 -33.38 -0.11
CA LYS A 29 4.73 -32.56 0.40
C LYS A 29 4.59 -31.10 -0.01
N LEU A 30 4.14 -30.81 -1.23
CA LEU A 30 3.86 -29.45 -1.71
C LEU A 30 2.70 -28.83 -0.95
N GLU A 31 1.65 -29.58 -0.63
CA GLU A 31 0.53 -29.10 0.17
C GLU A 31 0.94 -28.77 1.61
N THR A 32 1.85 -29.54 2.20
CA THR A 32 2.42 -29.21 3.52
C THR A 32 3.34 -28.01 3.50
N GLU A 33 4.12 -27.79 2.43
CA GLU A 33 4.92 -26.57 2.26
C GLU A 33 4.02 -25.34 2.06
N ILE A 34 2.97 -25.44 1.25
CA ILE A 34 1.98 -24.36 1.08
C ILE A 34 1.23 -24.08 2.38
N ALA A 35 0.91 -25.10 3.16
CA ALA A 35 0.27 -24.94 4.48
C ALA A 35 1.23 -24.29 5.50
N SER A 36 2.54 -24.61 5.44
CA SER A 36 3.54 -23.97 6.30
C SER A 36 3.80 -22.51 5.89
N MET A 37 3.78 -22.19 4.60
CA MET A 37 3.86 -20.80 4.10
C MET A 37 2.60 -19.99 4.45
N ARG A 38 1.41 -20.61 4.47
CA ARG A 38 0.18 -19.97 4.97
C ARG A 38 0.23 -19.71 6.48
N LYS A 39 0.93 -20.53 7.24
CA LYS A 39 1.10 -20.35 8.70
C LYS A 39 2.16 -19.31 9.04
N GLY A 40 3.10 -19.02 8.10
CA GLY A 40 4.09 -17.95 8.21
C GLY A 40 3.63 -16.62 7.57
N GLY A 41 2.47 -16.60 6.90
CA GLY A 41 1.80 -15.37 6.52
C GLY A 41 1.40 -14.66 7.80
N VAL A 42 2.04 -13.51 8.06
CA VAL A 42 1.64 -12.54 9.06
C VAL A 42 0.21 -12.12 8.72
N SER A 43 -0.76 -12.94 9.15
CA SER A 43 -2.10 -12.46 9.39
C SER A 43 -1.92 -11.49 10.54
N SER A 44 -1.68 -10.23 10.21
CA SER A 44 -1.87 -9.14 11.15
C SER A 44 -3.33 -9.25 11.55
N ILE A 45 -3.58 -9.98 12.64
CA ILE A 45 -4.84 -9.88 13.37
C ILE A 45 -4.80 -8.45 13.89
N VAL A 46 -5.32 -7.53 13.08
CA VAL A 46 -5.57 -6.15 13.52
C VAL A 46 -6.68 -6.30 14.56
N PRO A 47 -6.44 -6.01 15.83
CA PRO A 47 -7.46 -6.13 16.86
C PRO A 47 -8.68 -5.31 16.44
N ALA A 48 -9.87 -5.81 16.67
CA ALA A 48 -11.09 -5.05 16.44
C ALA A 48 -11.01 -3.75 17.24
N GLY A 49 -11.02 -2.60 16.54
CA GLY A 49 -10.84 -1.28 17.15
C GLY A 49 -9.43 -0.70 17.04
N ALA A 50 -8.47 -1.39 16.43
CA ALA A 50 -7.17 -0.79 16.10
C ALA A 50 -7.28 0.08 14.85
N PHE A 51 -6.92 1.33 14.95
CA PHE A 51 -6.91 2.28 13.85
C PHE A 51 -5.51 2.86 13.60
N PRO A 52 -5.13 3.08 12.35
CA PRO A 52 -3.95 3.86 12.04
C PRO A 52 -4.17 5.34 12.37
N LYS A 53 -3.09 6.05 12.66
CA LYS A 53 -3.13 7.46 13.01
C LYS A 53 -2.01 8.22 12.32
N PHE A 54 -2.35 9.33 11.67
CA PHE A 54 -1.36 10.29 11.21
C PHE A 54 -0.83 11.14 12.35
N THR A 55 0.48 11.24 12.47
CA THR A 55 1.17 12.29 13.21
C THR A 55 2.08 13.02 12.24
N PHE A 56 1.69 14.22 11.85
CA PHE A 56 2.46 15.08 10.96
C PHE A 56 3.46 15.92 11.76
N ASN A 57 4.62 16.20 11.17
CA ASN A 57 5.58 17.15 11.73
C ASN A 57 5.02 18.57 11.69
N GLU A 58 4.26 18.88 10.61
CA GLU A 58 3.50 20.10 10.43
C GLU A 58 2.24 19.78 9.59
N GLU A 59 1.15 20.48 9.87
CA GLU A 59 -0.12 20.31 9.13
C GLU A 59 -0.44 21.54 8.28
N GLU A 60 0.34 22.59 8.45
CA GLU A 60 0.24 23.85 7.73
C GLU A 60 1.62 24.31 7.29
N HIS A 61 1.73 24.72 6.03
CA HIS A 61 2.96 25.29 5.49
C HIS A 61 2.68 26.64 4.85
N ASN A 62 3.48 27.67 5.17
CA ASN A 62 3.40 28.99 4.59
C ASN A 62 4.61 29.24 3.68
N PHE A 63 4.33 29.40 2.38
CA PHE A 63 5.35 29.73 1.39
C PHE A 63 5.84 31.20 1.48
N GLY A 64 5.14 32.04 2.27
CA GLY A 64 5.43 33.47 2.32
C GLY A 64 5.03 34.21 1.05
N ASP A 65 5.83 35.20 0.68
CA ASP A 65 5.64 36.00 -0.54
C ASP A 65 6.19 35.28 -1.76
N ILE A 66 5.34 35.01 -2.74
CA ILE A 66 5.69 34.43 -4.04
C ILE A 66 5.16 35.32 -5.17
N ARG A 67 5.65 35.15 -6.39
CA ARG A 67 5.21 35.90 -7.57
C ARG A 67 4.12 35.15 -8.31
N ASP A 68 3.24 35.89 -8.97
CA ASP A 68 2.27 35.30 -9.89
C ASP A 68 2.97 34.49 -10.99
N GLY A 69 2.59 33.23 -11.15
CA GLY A 69 3.18 32.25 -12.05
C GLY A 69 4.32 31.40 -11.44
N ASP A 70 4.65 31.62 -10.16
CA ASP A 70 5.61 30.74 -9.49
C ASP A 70 4.94 29.39 -9.18
N ILE A 71 5.73 28.33 -9.35
CA ILE A 71 5.36 26.97 -8.94
C ILE A 71 6.19 26.59 -7.72
N VAL A 72 5.56 26.50 -6.57
CA VAL A 72 6.21 26.16 -5.31
C VAL A 72 5.77 24.78 -4.85
N SER A 73 6.65 24.08 -4.12
CA SER A 73 6.33 22.73 -3.61
C SER A 73 6.83 22.55 -2.19
N HIS A 74 6.06 21.75 -1.44
CA HIS A 74 6.38 21.38 -0.07
C HIS A 74 6.14 19.90 0.18
N VAL A 75 6.88 19.30 1.11
CA VAL A 75 6.78 17.89 1.49
C VAL A 75 6.34 17.80 2.93
N PHE A 76 5.11 17.41 3.14
CA PHE A 76 4.59 17.07 4.47
C PHE A 76 5.06 15.67 4.86
N ARG A 77 5.75 15.58 5.99
CA ARG A 77 6.21 14.31 6.57
C ARG A 77 5.31 13.89 7.70
N PHE A 78 5.03 12.60 7.77
CA PHE A 78 4.20 12.03 8.82
C PHE A 78 4.72 10.65 9.26
N THR A 79 4.29 10.23 10.43
CA THR A 79 4.50 8.88 10.96
C THR A 79 3.15 8.26 11.30
N ASN A 80 3.00 6.97 11.04
CA ASN A 80 1.86 6.20 11.52
C ASN A 80 2.06 5.85 13.00
N THR A 81 1.44 6.61 13.87
CA THR A 81 1.50 6.40 15.34
C THR A 81 0.29 5.62 15.86
N GLY A 82 -0.51 5.06 14.99
CA GLY A 82 -1.65 4.21 15.35
C GLY A 82 -1.24 2.75 15.53
N ASP A 83 -2.24 1.89 15.70
CA ASP A 83 -2.09 0.48 16.06
C ASP A 83 -2.34 -0.46 14.86
N ALA A 84 -2.57 0.10 13.66
CA ALA A 84 -2.83 -0.64 12.43
C ALA A 84 -2.06 -0.04 11.24
N PRO A 85 -1.81 -0.81 10.16
CA PRO A 85 -1.22 -0.28 8.94
C PRO A 85 -2.06 0.85 8.32
N LEU A 86 -1.41 1.96 7.98
CA LEU A 86 -2.02 3.14 7.40
C LEU A 86 -2.05 3.03 5.87
N ILE A 87 -3.23 3.15 5.30
CA ILE A 87 -3.46 3.10 3.84
C ILE A 87 -4.08 4.41 3.39
N ILE A 88 -3.38 5.13 2.53
CA ILE A 88 -3.89 6.34 1.88
C ILE A 88 -4.59 5.93 0.59
N SER A 89 -5.89 6.10 0.52
CA SER A 89 -6.69 5.75 -0.65
C SER A 89 -6.75 6.88 -1.67
N LYS A 90 -6.69 8.13 -1.21
CA LYS A 90 -6.79 9.31 -2.08
C LYS A 90 -6.09 10.51 -1.46
N ALA A 91 -5.46 11.33 -2.31
CA ALA A 91 -5.00 12.66 -1.95
C ALA A 91 -5.45 13.64 -3.03
N THR A 92 -6.14 14.70 -2.62
CA THR A 92 -6.68 15.74 -3.52
C THR A 92 -6.37 17.11 -2.96
N ALA A 93 -6.25 18.09 -3.84
CA ALA A 93 -5.99 19.46 -3.45
C ALA A 93 -7.00 20.42 -4.10
N ALA A 94 -7.17 21.58 -3.51
CA ALA A 94 -7.99 22.66 -4.06
C ALA A 94 -7.38 23.22 -5.35
N CYS A 95 -8.18 23.98 -6.13
CA CYS A 95 -7.80 24.56 -7.42
C CYS A 95 -6.43 25.26 -7.38
N GLY A 96 -5.57 24.92 -8.34
CA GLY A 96 -4.22 25.42 -8.44
C GLY A 96 -3.18 24.61 -7.64
N CYS A 97 -3.62 23.66 -6.85
CA CYS A 97 -2.74 22.73 -6.14
C CYS A 97 -2.85 21.32 -6.73
N THR A 98 -1.74 20.61 -6.67
CA THR A 98 -1.66 19.18 -7.01
C THR A 98 -0.94 18.42 -5.91
N VAL A 99 -1.20 17.12 -5.84
CA VAL A 99 -0.47 16.18 -4.97
C VAL A 99 0.20 15.16 -5.88
N PRO A 100 1.37 15.49 -6.44
CA PRO A 100 2.03 14.62 -7.42
C PRO A 100 2.53 13.31 -6.81
N GLN A 101 2.80 13.28 -5.51
CA GLN A 101 3.38 12.11 -4.86
C GLN A 101 2.85 11.91 -3.44
N TRP A 102 2.43 10.69 -3.15
CA TRP A 102 2.11 10.18 -1.81
C TRP A 102 2.31 8.65 -1.76
N PRO A 103 2.48 8.04 -0.57
CA PRO A 103 2.65 6.59 -0.43
C PRO A 103 1.44 5.83 -0.95
N ARG A 104 1.68 4.84 -1.82
CA ARG A 104 0.65 3.93 -2.36
C ARG A 104 0.62 2.59 -1.65
N GLN A 105 1.71 2.24 -0.95
CA GLN A 105 1.83 1.03 -0.17
C GLN A 105 1.35 1.27 1.26
N PRO A 106 0.84 0.24 1.94
CA PRO A 106 0.51 0.34 3.36
C PRO A 106 1.75 0.73 4.18
N ILE A 107 1.57 1.69 5.09
CA ILE A 107 2.62 2.18 5.99
C ILE A 107 2.45 1.46 7.32
N PRO A 108 3.42 0.64 7.75
CA PRO A 108 3.33 -0.11 8.99
C PRO A 108 3.25 0.82 10.22
N VAL A 109 2.86 0.27 11.35
CA VAL A 109 2.90 0.98 12.65
C VAL A 109 4.33 1.45 12.91
N GLY A 110 4.50 2.72 13.29
CA GLY A 110 5.79 3.39 13.45
C GLY A 110 6.49 3.78 12.14
N GLY A 111 5.96 3.36 10.99
CA GLY A 111 6.49 3.73 9.67
C GLY A 111 6.19 5.18 9.32
N SER A 112 7.04 5.78 8.50
CA SER A 112 6.91 7.17 8.05
C SER A 112 6.60 7.26 6.56
N GLY A 113 6.00 8.39 6.15
CA GLY A 113 5.69 8.69 4.77
C GLY A 113 5.77 10.17 4.46
N GLU A 114 5.75 10.47 3.17
CA GLU A 114 5.84 11.83 2.66
C GLU A 114 4.71 12.11 1.67
N ILE A 115 4.12 13.30 1.75
CA ILE A 115 3.12 13.80 0.80
C ILE A 115 3.66 15.06 0.18
N LYS A 116 3.98 15.01 -1.11
CA LYS A 116 4.44 16.18 -1.87
C LYS A 116 3.24 16.95 -2.39
N VAL A 117 3.18 18.22 -2.06
CA VAL A 117 2.18 19.18 -2.55
C VAL A 117 2.86 20.20 -3.44
N GLN A 118 2.22 20.59 -4.52
CA GLN A 118 2.68 21.62 -5.43
C GLN A 118 1.57 22.64 -5.64
N PHE A 119 1.91 23.92 -5.60
CA PHE A 119 0.99 25.02 -5.86
C PHE A 119 1.50 25.85 -7.04
N ASP A 120 0.62 26.04 -8.03
CA ASP A 120 0.81 26.94 -9.16
C ASP A 120 0.05 28.23 -8.88
N SER A 121 0.76 29.34 -8.72
CA SER A 121 0.24 30.64 -8.38
C SER A 121 -0.28 31.43 -9.58
N SER A 122 -0.20 30.90 -10.80
CA SER A 122 -0.59 31.60 -12.04
C SER A 122 -2.04 32.10 -11.96
N ASN A 123 -2.22 33.39 -12.20
CA ASN A 123 -3.51 34.08 -12.16
C ASN A 123 -4.24 33.96 -10.80
N LYS A 124 -3.49 33.99 -9.71
CA LYS A 124 -4.04 33.89 -8.34
C LYS A 124 -3.43 34.93 -7.41
N PRO A 125 -3.56 36.22 -7.72
CA PRO A 125 -2.99 37.27 -6.88
C PRO A 125 -3.62 37.31 -5.48
N GLY A 126 -2.88 37.85 -4.52
CA GLY A 126 -3.32 38.04 -3.14
C GLY A 126 -3.10 36.83 -2.25
N MET A 127 -3.73 36.85 -1.09
CA MET A 127 -3.61 35.80 -0.09
C MET A 127 -4.28 34.51 -0.56
N GLN A 128 -3.50 33.45 -0.62
CA GLN A 128 -3.96 32.11 -1.00
C GLN A 128 -3.93 31.16 0.21
N ASN A 129 -5.08 30.57 0.51
CA ASN A 129 -5.24 29.50 1.50
C ASN A 129 -5.79 28.28 0.77
N LYS A 130 -5.03 27.20 0.69
CA LYS A 130 -5.40 25.99 -0.03
C LYS A 130 -5.40 24.79 0.90
N VAL A 131 -6.42 23.95 0.77
CA VAL A 131 -6.56 22.72 1.56
C VAL A 131 -6.20 21.51 0.69
N VAL A 132 -5.36 20.66 1.23
CA VAL A 132 -5.08 19.33 0.72
C VAL A 132 -5.87 18.33 1.56
N THR A 133 -6.66 17.50 0.91
CA THR A 133 -7.51 16.50 1.56
C THR A 133 -6.95 15.10 1.31
N ILE A 134 -6.66 14.38 2.37
CA ILE A 134 -6.12 13.03 2.35
C ILE A 134 -7.20 12.10 2.90
N THR A 135 -7.57 11.09 2.12
CA THR A 135 -8.49 10.03 2.54
C THR A 135 -7.70 8.77 2.87
N ALA A 136 -7.90 8.23 4.06
CA ALA A 136 -7.19 7.06 4.55
C ALA A 136 -8.11 6.20 5.43
N ASN A 137 -7.62 5.01 5.81
CA ASN A 137 -8.33 4.09 6.69
C ASN A 137 -8.26 4.45 8.18
N THR A 138 -7.99 5.71 8.50
CA THR A 138 -8.02 6.25 9.87
C THR A 138 -9.47 6.36 10.38
N GLU A 139 -9.64 6.48 11.69
CA GLU A 139 -10.96 6.65 12.32
C GLU A 139 -11.75 7.84 11.71
N SER A 140 -11.11 8.97 11.55
CA SER A 140 -11.71 10.17 10.93
C SER A 140 -11.88 10.08 9.41
N LYS A 141 -11.27 9.05 8.77
CA LYS A 141 -11.24 8.81 7.31
C LYS A 141 -10.61 9.94 6.47
N VAL A 142 -10.59 11.15 6.98
CA VAL A 142 -10.12 12.34 6.25
C VAL A 142 -9.15 13.14 7.13
N LYS A 143 -7.98 13.46 6.55
CA LYS A 143 -7.02 14.40 7.11
C LYS A 143 -6.86 15.60 6.17
N LYS A 144 -6.80 16.80 6.73
CA LYS A 144 -6.60 18.04 5.97
C LYS A 144 -5.24 18.63 6.31
N LEU A 145 -4.54 19.07 5.26
CA LEU A 145 -3.32 19.88 5.38
C LEU A 145 -3.60 21.23 4.74
N LEU A 146 -2.96 22.27 5.23
CA LEU A 146 -3.14 23.65 4.78
C LEU A 146 -1.84 24.17 4.18
N ILE A 147 -1.92 24.85 3.04
CA ILE A 147 -0.83 25.69 2.52
C ILE A 147 -1.30 27.13 2.40
N ARG A 148 -0.40 28.05 2.67
CA ARG A 148 -0.62 29.49 2.52
C ARG A 148 0.46 30.11 1.66
N ALA A 149 0.10 31.16 0.93
CA ALA A 149 1.04 32.00 0.20
C ALA A 149 0.43 33.39 -0.01
N GLN A 150 1.27 34.42 -0.02
CA GLN A 150 0.94 35.73 -0.54
C GLN A 150 1.48 35.82 -1.96
N VAL A 151 0.58 35.90 -2.94
CA VAL A 151 0.95 35.99 -4.36
C VAL A 151 0.97 37.46 -4.78
N ASN A 152 2.15 37.95 -5.11
CA ASN A 152 2.36 39.29 -5.59
C ASN A 152 2.25 39.35 -7.13
N PRO A 153 1.60 40.39 -7.71
CA PRO A 153 1.48 40.52 -9.15
C PRO A 153 2.87 40.55 -9.82
N ARG A 154 2.95 40.11 -11.06
CA ARG A 154 4.11 40.40 -11.91
C ARG A 154 4.12 41.89 -12.20
N SER A 155 5.22 42.54 -11.87
CA SER A 155 5.53 43.91 -12.33
C SER A 155 5.92 43.91 -13.82
#